data_3d9beceb455c25a9d7e0cfa361a7943e
#
_entry.id   3d9beceb455c25a9d7e0cfa361a7943e
#
_cell.length_a   1.000
_cell.length_b   1.000
_cell.length_c   1.000
_cell.angle_alpha   90.00
_cell.angle_beta   90.00
_cell.angle_gamma   90.00
#
_symmetry.space_group_name_H-M   'P 1'
#
loop_
_entity.id
_entity.type
_entity.pdbx_description
1 polymer ?
#
loop_
_entity_poly.entity_id
_entity_poly.type
_entity_poly.pdbx_seq_one_letter_code
_entity_poly.pdbx_strand_id
1 'polypeptide(L)'
;TNVFQNVMLETMADREDVVAISAAMPTGTGLSAVAEQYPDRFFDVGIAEEHAVTFAAGLALGGSRPVVALYSTFLQRAYDQILHDVCIGSLPVVFAVDRAGLVGSDGETHQGIFDIAFLSQMPNLTVMAPKNSQELEDMFSFAFAQEGPVAIRYSRGAAYDGLSDHREAIRVGRSEWIHTGRDIAVIAVGSMV
;
A
#
# COMPACT_ATOMS: atom_id res chain seq x y z
N THR A 1 -6.13 8.73 -1.63
CA THR A 1 -5.95 8.53 -3.09
C THR A 1 -5.04 9.61 -3.69
N ASN A 2 -5.33 10.92 -3.53
CA ASN A 2 -4.51 12.00 -4.13
C ASN A 2 -3.07 12.03 -3.63
N VAL A 3 -2.83 11.81 -2.34
CA VAL A 3 -1.45 11.72 -1.79
C VAL A 3 -0.69 10.58 -2.46
N PHE A 4 -1.29 9.40 -2.56
CA PHE A 4 -0.68 8.26 -3.26
C PHE A 4 -0.38 8.56 -4.74
N GLN A 5 -1.33 9.21 -5.46
CA GLN A 5 -1.10 9.63 -6.84
C GLN A 5 0.14 10.52 -6.98
N ASN A 6 0.27 11.53 -6.11
CA ASN A 6 1.42 12.44 -6.14
C ASN A 6 2.72 11.69 -5.87
N VAL A 7 2.75 10.84 -4.84
CA VAL A 7 3.91 9.98 -4.52
C VAL A 7 4.32 9.14 -5.72
N MET A 8 3.35 8.52 -6.42
CA MET A 8 3.65 7.70 -7.60
C MET A 8 4.22 8.53 -8.75
N LEU A 9 3.63 9.69 -9.05
CA LEU A 9 4.12 10.57 -10.11
C LEU A 9 5.55 11.05 -9.84
N GLU A 10 5.84 11.50 -8.63
CA GLU A 10 7.17 11.94 -8.20
C GLU A 10 8.17 10.80 -8.23
N THR A 11 7.81 9.65 -7.66
CA THR A 11 8.70 8.48 -7.62
C THR A 11 9.02 7.98 -9.02
N MET A 12 8.04 7.89 -9.92
CA MET A 12 8.25 7.40 -11.28
C MET A 12 8.98 8.42 -12.17
N ALA A 13 9.00 9.71 -11.80
CA ALA A 13 9.85 10.71 -12.44
C ALA A 13 11.34 10.49 -12.13
N ASP A 14 11.65 10.13 -10.89
CA ASP A 14 13.02 9.97 -10.40
C ASP A 14 13.58 8.55 -10.60
N ARG A 15 12.70 7.54 -10.77
CA ARG A 15 13.06 6.13 -10.81
C ARG A 15 12.44 5.41 -12.01
N GLU A 16 13.27 4.94 -12.90
CA GLU A 16 12.85 4.20 -14.10
C GLU A 16 12.47 2.75 -13.81
N ASP A 17 12.93 2.18 -12.70
CA ASP A 17 12.64 0.81 -12.28
C ASP A 17 11.24 0.63 -11.67
N VAL A 18 10.57 1.72 -11.29
CA VAL A 18 9.24 1.67 -10.68
C VAL A 18 8.16 1.53 -11.75
N VAL A 19 7.29 0.55 -11.57
CA VAL A 19 6.13 0.28 -12.43
C VAL A 19 4.85 0.17 -11.59
N ALA A 20 3.72 0.59 -12.15
CA ALA A 20 2.44 0.59 -11.47
C ALA A 20 1.48 -0.45 -12.08
N ILE A 21 0.77 -1.18 -11.25
CA ILE A 21 -0.17 -2.23 -11.65
C ILE A 21 -1.52 -1.97 -10.99
N SER A 22 -2.59 -2.05 -11.77
CA SER A 22 -3.98 -2.00 -11.31
C SER A 22 -4.77 -3.20 -11.83
N ALA A 23 -5.87 -3.52 -11.18
CA ALA A 23 -6.84 -4.52 -11.64
C ALA A 23 -8.20 -3.84 -11.85
N ALA A 24 -8.38 -3.16 -12.99
CA ALA A 24 -9.56 -2.40 -13.38
C ALA A 24 -9.95 -1.25 -12.41
N MET A 25 -8.99 -0.73 -11.65
CA MET A 25 -9.24 0.30 -10.62
C MET A 25 -8.35 1.56 -10.75
N PRO A 26 -7.87 1.99 -11.94
CA PRO A 26 -6.90 3.09 -12.01
C PRO A 26 -7.43 4.40 -11.43
N THR A 27 -8.67 4.75 -11.71
CA THR A 27 -9.30 5.96 -11.16
C THR A 27 -9.50 5.87 -9.65
N GLY A 28 -10.01 4.73 -9.19
CA GLY A 28 -10.32 4.52 -7.77
C GLY A 28 -9.08 4.49 -6.89
N THR A 29 -7.96 3.98 -7.37
CA THR A 29 -6.69 3.93 -6.66
C THR A 29 -5.80 5.16 -6.88
N GLY A 30 -6.19 6.09 -7.81
CA GLY A 30 -5.41 7.29 -8.11
C GLY A 30 -4.29 7.09 -9.14
N LEU A 31 -4.36 6.01 -9.93
CA LEU A 31 -3.34 5.73 -10.95
C LEU A 31 -3.69 6.27 -12.34
N SER A 32 -4.83 6.97 -12.54
CA SER A 32 -5.20 7.51 -13.86
C SER A 32 -4.15 8.46 -14.43
N ALA A 33 -3.65 9.41 -13.64
CA ALA A 33 -2.61 10.33 -14.08
C ALA A 33 -1.26 9.62 -14.32
N VAL A 34 -0.97 8.57 -13.57
CA VAL A 34 0.22 7.71 -13.81
C VAL A 34 0.10 6.98 -15.14
N ALA A 35 -1.09 6.44 -15.45
CA ALA A 35 -1.35 5.76 -16.73
C ALA A 35 -1.19 6.71 -17.93
N GLU A 36 -1.61 7.97 -17.79
CA GLU A 36 -1.47 8.99 -18.83
C GLU A 36 -0.02 9.43 -19.02
N GLN A 37 0.72 9.63 -17.92
CA GLN A 37 2.09 10.17 -17.97
C GLN A 37 3.15 9.10 -18.25
N TYR A 38 2.93 7.87 -17.79
CA TYR A 38 3.87 6.75 -17.91
C TYR A 38 3.21 5.48 -18.50
N PRO A 39 2.64 5.54 -19.72
CA PRO A 39 1.88 4.42 -20.30
C PRO A 39 2.71 3.14 -20.45
N ASP A 40 4.01 3.24 -20.67
CA ASP A 40 4.91 2.08 -20.82
C ASP A 40 5.31 1.44 -19.47
N ARG A 41 4.96 2.08 -18.36
CA ARG A 41 5.25 1.62 -16.99
C ARG A 41 3.99 1.49 -16.12
N PHE A 42 2.82 1.52 -16.78
CA PHE A 42 1.52 1.27 -16.15
C PHE A 42 0.85 0.07 -16.80
N PHE A 43 0.33 -0.84 -15.97
CA PHE A 43 -0.34 -2.05 -16.43
C PHE A 43 -1.70 -2.20 -15.73
N ASP A 44 -2.77 -2.23 -16.51
CA ASP A 44 -4.09 -2.62 -16.02
C ASP A 44 -4.39 -4.04 -16.51
N VAL A 45 -4.44 -4.98 -15.58
CA VAL A 45 -4.66 -6.40 -15.87
C VAL A 45 -6.14 -6.79 -15.96
N GLY A 46 -7.04 -5.83 -15.88
CA GLY A 46 -8.48 -6.08 -15.77
C GLY A 46 -8.85 -6.59 -14.38
N ILE A 47 -10.05 -7.17 -14.24
CA ILE A 47 -10.53 -7.73 -12.95
C ILE A 47 -9.84 -9.09 -12.72
N ALA A 48 -8.55 -9.05 -12.38
CA ALA A 48 -7.71 -10.23 -12.20
C ALA A 48 -6.60 -9.95 -11.15
N GLU A 49 -7.00 -9.80 -9.90
CA GLU A 49 -6.12 -9.43 -8.80
C GLU A 49 -5.00 -10.47 -8.57
N GLU A 50 -5.31 -11.74 -8.75
CA GLU A 50 -4.34 -12.85 -8.67
C GLU A 50 -3.24 -12.66 -9.74
N HIS A 51 -3.65 -12.33 -10.97
CA HIS A 51 -2.71 -12.07 -12.06
C HIS A 51 -1.87 -10.81 -11.78
N ALA A 52 -2.46 -9.77 -11.23
CA ALA A 52 -1.73 -8.55 -10.86
C ALA A 52 -0.53 -8.87 -9.94
N VAL A 53 -0.73 -9.73 -8.96
CA VAL A 53 0.31 -10.09 -7.99
C VAL A 53 1.36 -11.01 -8.60
N THR A 54 0.96 -12.05 -9.33
CA THR A 54 1.91 -12.94 -10.03
C THR A 54 2.73 -12.18 -11.08
N PHE A 55 2.10 -11.26 -11.82
CA PHE A 55 2.79 -10.39 -12.78
C PHE A 55 3.79 -9.46 -12.08
N ALA A 56 3.42 -8.88 -10.94
CA ALA A 56 4.33 -8.08 -10.12
C ALA A 56 5.55 -8.91 -9.67
N ALA A 57 5.35 -10.15 -9.23
CA ALA A 57 6.44 -11.03 -8.86
C ALA A 57 7.43 -11.27 -10.03
N GLY A 58 6.90 -11.50 -11.23
CA GLY A 58 7.72 -11.64 -12.45
C GLY A 58 8.51 -10.38 -12.77
N LEU A 59 7.90 -9.20 -12.67
CA LEU A 59 8.57 -7.91 -12.88
C LEU A 59 9.67 -7.65 -11.84
N ALA A 60 9.40 -8.00 -10.57
CA ALA A 60 10.39 -7.88 -9.49
C ALA A 60 11.61 -8.79 -9.73
N LEU A 61 11.40 -10.02 -10.18
CA LEU A 61 12.48 -10.93 -10.59
C LEU A 61 13.26 -10.39 -11.81
N GLY A 62 12.61 -9.61 -12.66
CA GLY A 62 13.23 -8.90 -13.79
C GLY A 62 13.99 -7.62 -13.40
N GLY A 63 14.01 -7.26 -12.13
CA GLY A 63 14.74 -6.09 -11.60
C GLY A 63 13.90 -4.82 -11.50
N SER A 64 12.59 -4.86 -11.76
CA SER A 64 11.68 -3.73 -11.54
C SER A 64 11.23 -3.65 -10.08
N ARG A 65 10.68 -2.50 -9.71
CA ARG A 65 10.01 -2.23 -8.42
C ARG A 65 8.51 -2.04 -8.64
N PRO A 66 7.72 -3.12 -8.69
CA PRO A 66 6.29 -3.02 -8.96
C PRO A 66 5.51 -2.52 -7.74
N VAL A 67 4.56 -1.63 -8.01
CA VAL A 67 3.53 -1.17 -7.07
C VAL A 67 2.19 -1.72 -7.52
N VAL A 68 1.60 -2.59 -6.72
CA VAL A 68 0.28 -3.17 -6.96
C VAL A 68 -0.75 -2.39 -6.16
N ALA A 69 -1.59 -1.60 -6.84
CA ALA A 69 -2.61 -0.76 -6.20
C ALA A 69 -3.99 -1.41 -6.33
N LEU A 70 -4.49 -1.93 -5.22
CA LEU A 70 -5.77 -2.64 -5.12
C LEU A 70 -6.59 -2.15 -3.93
N TYR A 71 -7.91 -2.32 -3.98
CA TYR A 71 -8.72 -2.16 -2.79
C TYR A 71 -8.51 -3.33 -1.82
N SER A 72 -8.50 -3.02 -0.54
CA SER A 72 -8.30 -4.01 0.53
C SER A 72 -9.22 -5.23 0.39
N THR A 73 -10.51 -5.02 0.11
CA THR A 73 -11.46 -6.12 -0.06
C THR A 73 -11.14 -7.01 -1.25
N PHE A 74 -10.63 -6.44 -2.35
CA PHE A 74 -10.31 -7.22 -3.56
C PHE A 74 -8.95 -7.91 -3.48
N LEU A 75 -8.03 -7.38 -2.67
CA LEU A 75 -6.74 -8.02 -2.41
C LEU A 75 -6.86 -9.43 -1.82
N GLN A 76 -7.99 -9.73 -1.16
CA GLN A 76 -8.27 -11.09 -0.63
C GLN A 76 -8.21 -12.18 -1.70
N ARG A 77 -8.58 -11.85 -2.97
CA ARG A 77 -8.52 -12.82 -4.07
C ARG A 77 -7.11 -13.31 -4.37
N ALA A 78 -6.12 -12.47 -4.13
CA ALA A 78 -4.72 -12.76 -4.41
C ALA A 78 -3.94 -13.28 -3.19
N TYR A 79 -4.62 -13.81 -2.18
CA TYR A 79 -3.98 -14.31 -0.95
C TYR A 79 -2.84 -15.30 -1.23
N ASP A 80 -3.10 -16.29 -2.07
CA ASP A 80 -2.13 -17.33 -2.41
C ASP A 80 -0.94 -16.76 -3.18
N GLN A 81 -1.18 -15.88 -4.14
CA GLN A 81 -0.14 -15.25 -4.95
C GLN A 81 0.74 -14.31 -4.13
N ILE A 82 0.16 -13.59 -3.16
CA ILE A 82 0.95 -12.78 -2.21
C ILE A 82 1.90 -13.70 -1.44
N LEU A 83 1.38 -14.81 -0.91
CA LEU A 83 2.17 -15.75 -0.12
C LEU A 83 3.25 -16.44 -0.97
N HIS A 84 2.84 -17.14 -2.03
CA HIS A 84 3.73 -18.00 -2.80
C HIS A 84 4.63 -17.24 -3.79
N ASP A 85 4.06 -16.32 -4.55
CA ASP A 85 4.80 -15.71 -5.65
C ASP A 85 5.67 -14.54 -5.17
N VAL A 86 5.27 -13.87 -4.07
CA VAL A 86 5.96 -12.68 -3.56
C VAL A 86 6.68 -12.93 -2.24
N CYS A 87 5.93 -13.34 -1.20
CA CYS A 87 6.46 -13.34 0.17
C CYS A 87 7.48 -14.44 0.45
N ILE A 88 7.28 -15.65 -0.07
CA ILE A 88 8.26 -16.75 0.10
C ILE A 88 9.60 -16.38 -0.55
N GLY A 89 9.55 -15.75 -1.72
CA GLY A 89 10.74 -15.27 -2.43
C GLY A 89 11.30 -13.95 -1.90
N SER A 90 10.64 -13.33 -0.92
CA SER A 90 11.00 -12.00 -0.39
C SER A 90 11.19 -10.94 -1.48
N LEU A 91 10.31 -10.93 -2.49
CA LEU A 91 10.43 -10.04 -3.64
C LEU A 91 10.04 -8.60 -3.29
N PRO A 92 10.72 -7.59 -3.85
CA PRO A 92 10.49 -6.17 -3.53
C PRO A 92 9.23 -5.61 -4.22
N VAL A 93 8.08 -6.16 -3.89
CA VAL A 93 6.77 -5.70 -4.34
C VAL A 93 6.15 -4.78 -3.30
N VAL A 94 5.64 -3.63 -3.73
CA VAL A 94 4.90 -2.70 -2.86
C VAL A 94 3.41 -2.87 -3.12
N PHE A 95 2.65 -3.23 -2.10
CA PHE A 95 1.20 -3.28 -2.14
C PHE A 95 0.62 -1.97 -1.61
N ALA A 96 0.02 -1.16 -2.47
CA ALA A 96 -0.76 0.02 -2.11
C ALA A 96 -2.22 -0.40 -1.87
N VAL A 97 -2.55 -0.65 -0.60
CA VAL A 97 -3.84 -1.22 -0.20
C VAL A 97 -4.81 -0.09 0.15
N ASP A 98 -5.55 0.36 -0.85
CA ASP A 98 -6.57 1.41 -0.71
C ASP A 98 -7.87 0.86 -0.10
N ARG A 99 -8.72 1.70 0.44
CA ARG A 99 -9.99 1.35 1.10
C ARG A 99 -9.81 0.38 2.28
N ALA A 100 -8.73 0.51 3.02
CA ALA A 100 -8.55 -0.25 4.25
C ALA A 100 -9.47 0.27 5.36
N GLY A 101 -10.05 -0.64 6.14
CA GLY A 101 -11.02 -0.32 7.18
C GLY A 101 -12.45 -0.16 6.65
N LEU A 102 -13.25 0.64 7.35
CA LEU A 102 -14.64 0.92 6.98
C LEU A 102 -14.69 1.99 5.87
N VAL A 103 -15.44 1.74 4.83
CA VAL A 103 -15.47 2.60 3.62
C VAL A 103 -16.81 3.30 3.37
N GLY A 104 -17.79 3.10 4.21
CA GLY A 104 -19.07 3.82 4.16
C GLY A 104 -19.78 3.76 2.81
N SER A 105 -19.66 4.80 2.00
CA SER A 105 -20.42 4.99 0.75
C SER A 105 -20.14 3.97 -0.35
N ASP A 106 -19.05 3.21 -0.30
CA ASP A 106 -18.77 2.17 -1.30
C ASP A 106 -19.60 0.89 -1.07
N GLY A 107 -20.31 0.82 0.05
CA GLY A 107 -21.26 -0.24 0.37
C GLY A 107 -20.63 -1.47 1.05
N GLU A 108 -21.48 -2.46 1.32
CA GLU A 108 -21.15 -3.62 2.13
C GLU A 108 -20.06 -4.53 1.53
N THR A 109 -19.94 -4.54 0.21
CA THR A 109 -18.97 -5.40 -0.50
C THR A 109 -17.55 -4.84 -0.54
N HIS A 110 -17.35 -3.58 -0.11
CA HIS A 110 -16.08 -2.88 -0.22
C HIS A 110 -15.37 -2.66 1.12
N GLN A 111 -15.87 -3.24 2.21
CA GLN A 111 -15.28 -3.08 3.54
C GLN A 111 -13.90 -3.75 3.62
N GLY A 112 -12.86 -2.98 3.92
CA GLY A 112 -11.47 -3.44 4.00
C GLY A 112 -11.07 -3.84 5.43
N ILE A 113 -11.81 -4.75 6.07
CA ILE A 113 -11.65 -5.07 7.49
C ILE A 113 -10.81 -6.32 7.76
N PHE A 114 -10.43 -7.08 6.72
CA PHE A 114 -9.72 -8.35 6.86
C PHE A 114 -8.24 -8.28 6.49
N ASP A 115 -7.78 -7.19 5.90
CA ASP A 115 -6.43 -7.04 5.35
C ASP A 115 -5.33 -7.25 6.41
N ILE A 116 -5.44 -6.65 7.58
CA ILE A 116 -4.47 -6.87 8.67
C ILE A 116 -4.41 -8.35 9.03
N ALA A 117 -5.56 -9.01 9.16
CA ALA A 117 -5.62 -10.40 9.59
C ALA A 117 -4.90 -11.35 8.63
N PHE A 118 -5.08 -11.19 7.32
CA PHE A 118 -4.43 -12.09 6.36
C PHE A 118 -3.01 -11.63 5.97
N LEU A 119 -2.73 -10.33 5.89
CA LEU A 119 -1.38 -9.85 5.57
C LEU A 119 -0.38 -10.09 6.71
N SER A 120 -0.82 -10.02 7.97
CA SER A 120 0.06 -10.28 9.12
C SER A 120 0.52 -11.73 9.25
N GLN A 121 -0.07 -12.65 8.50
CA GLN A 121 0.34 -14.07 8.46
C GLN A 121 1.41 -14.34 7.41
N MET A 122 1.65 -13.39 6.48
CA MET A 122 2.58 -13.58 5.38
C MET A 122 4.03 -13.49 5.86
N PRO A 123 4.90 -14.46 5.51
CA PRO A 123 6.32 -14.36 5.83
C PRO A 123 6.97 -13.19 5.07
N ASN A 124 7.98 -12.59 5.66
CA ASN A 124 8.78 -11.52 5.06
C ASN A 124 8.03 -10.22 4.72
N LEU A 125 6.70 -10.16 4.88
CA LEU A 125 5.89 -8.99 4.56
C LEU A 125 5.91 -7.96 5.70
N THR A 126 6.31 -6.73 5.37
CA THR A 126 6.14 -5.59 6.28
C THR A 126 4.78 -4.93 6.02
N VAL A 127 3.94 -4.84 7.05
CA VAL A 127 2.62 -4.19 6.95
C VAL A 127 2.65 -2.86 7.70
N MET A 128 2.25 -1.77 7.02
CA MET A 128 2.25 -0.42 7.58
C MET A 128 0.89 0.25 7.39
N ALA A 129 0.57 1.16 8.31
CA ALA A 129 -0.70 1.91 8.29
C ALA A 129 -0.46 3.37 8.73
N PRO A 130 -0.43 4.33 7.80
CA PRO A 130 -0.13 5.72 8.08
C PRO A 130 -1.27 6.39 8.86
N LYS A 131 -0.91 7.25 9.82
CA LYS A 131 -1.85 8.07 10.59
C LYS A 131 -2.29 9.34 9.86
N ASN A 132 -1.43 9.86 8.97
CA ASN A 132 -1.67 11.12 8.25
C ASN A 132 -1.03 11.09 6.85
N SER A 133 -1.18 12.20 6.09
CA SER A 133 -0.63 12.34 4.74
C SER A 133 0.89 12.24 4.70
N GLN A 134 1.58 12.90 5.61
CA GLN A 134 3.04 12.90 5.69
C GLN A 134 3.60 11.49 5.94
N GLU A 135 2.99 10.76 6.87
CA GLU A 135 3.44 9.39 7.16
C GLU A 135 3.17 8.45 5.99
N LEU A 136 2.11 8.68 5.20
CA LEU A 136 1.86 7.94 3.96
C LEU A 136 3.01 8.14 2.96
N GLU A 137 3.46 9.37 2.75
CA GLU A 137 4.60 9.70 1.89
C GLU A 137 5.89 9.05 2.39
N ASP A 138 6.16 9.18 3.70
CA ASP A 138 7.34 8.59 4.35
C ASP A 138 7.35 7.06 4.26
N MET A 139 6.18 6.41 4.41
CA MET A 139 6.02 4.96 4.27
C MET A 139 6.26 4.46 2.84
N PHE A 140 5.84 5.19 1.82
CA PHE A 140 6.18 4.85 0.44
C PHE A 140 7.68 5.03 0.17
N SER A 141 8.27 6.12 0.62
CA SER A 141 9.71 6.33 0.53
C SER A 141 10.49 5.20 1.20
N PHE A 142 10.05 4.79 2.39
CA PHE A 142 10.60 3.64 3.10
C PHE A 142 10.43 2.34 2.31
N ALA A 143 9.23 2.07 1.76
CA ALA A 143 8.94 0.85 1.03
C ALA A 143 9.82 0.69 -0.23
N PHE A 144 10.06 1.78 -0.95
CA PHE A 144 10.94 1.77 -2.11
C PHE A 144 12.42 1.50 -1.78
N ALA A 145 12.83 1.66 -0.54
CA ALA A 145 14.18 1.35 -0.07
C ALA A 145 14.33 -0.10 0.47
N GLN A 146 13.22 -0.85 0.62
CA GLN A 146 13.26 -2.22 1.13
C GLN A 146 13.60 -3.22 0.02
N GLU A 147 14.26 -4.32 0.40
CA GLU A 147 14.54 -5.44 -0.50
C GLU A 147 13.44 -6.52 -0.48
N GLY A 148 12.58 -6.49 0.52
CA GLY A 148 11.44 -7.40 0.67
C GLY A 148 10.08 -6.73 0.41
N PRO A 149 8.98 -7.51 0.46
CA PRO A 149 7.64 -7.01 0.19
C PRO A 149 7.11 -6.11 1.31
N VAL A 150 6.39 -5.07 0.90
CA VAL A 150 5.78 -4.09 1.81
C VAL A 150 4.32 -3.87 1.43
N ALA A 151 3.42 -3.89 2.40
CA ALA A 151 2.04 -3.50 2.25
C ALA A 151 1.77 -2.21 3.04
N ILE A 152 1.29 -1.17 2.36
CA ILE A 152 0.87 0.09 2.98
C ILE A 152 -0.64 0.17 2.83
N ARG A 153 -1.35 0.09 3.96
CA ARG A 153 -2.80 0.13 3.99
C ARG A 153 -3.32 1.49 4.45
N TYR A 154 -4.20 2.10 3.67
CA TYR A 154 -4.77 3.41 3.98
C TYR A 154 -6.26 3.46 3.66
N SER A 155 -6.98 4.34 4.40
CA SER A 155 -8.43 4.46 4.31
C SER A 155 -8.87 5.28 3.09
N ARG A 156 -10.15 5.10 2.70
CA ARG A 156 -10.82 5.96 1.75
C ARG A 156 -11.10 7.33 2.38
N GLY A 157 -11.01 8.39 1.59
CA GLY A 157 -11.38 9.75 2.00
C GLY A 157 -10.25 10.75 1.89
N ALA A 158 -10.46 11.92 2.48
CA ALA A 158 -9.44 12.95 2.59
C ALA A 158 -8.34 12.50 3.56
N ALA A 159 -7.10 12.80 3.22
CA ALA A 159 -6.00 12.58 4.13
C ALA A 159 -6.11 13.54 5.32
N TYR A 160 -5.72 13.07 6.49
CA TYR A 160 -5.59 13.91 7.68
C TYR A 160 -4.20 14.55 7.68
N ASP A 161 -4.14 15.86 7.89
CA ASP A 161 -2.90 16.64 7.88
C ASP A 161 -2.44 17.09 9.27
N GLY A 162 -3.12 16.63 10.33
CA GLY A 162 -2.73 16.87 11.70
C GLY A 162 -1.60 15.97 12.19
N LEU A 163 -1.19 16.16 13.44
CA LEU A 163 -0.08 15.45 14.09
C LEU A 163 1.27 15.64 13.36
N SER A 164 1.47 16.81 12.75
CA SER A 164 2.71 17.16 12.03
C SER A 164 3.97 17.14 12.91
N ASP A 165 3.81 17.39 14.22
CA ASP A 165 4.89 17.34 15.21
C ASP A 165 5.30 15.89 15.57
N HIS A 166 4.47 14.92 15.19
CA HIS A 166 4.70 13.49 15.37
C HIS A 166 5.16 12.87 14.04
N ARG A 167 6.44 13.00 13.75
CA ARG A 167 7.07 12.48 12.51
C ARG A 167 8.38 11.80 12.82
N GLU A 168 8.31 10.63 13.47
CA GLU A 168 9.48 9.79 13.65
C GLU A 168 9.85 9.06 12.35
N ALA A 169 11.14 8.78 12.17
CA ALA A 169 11.60 8.01 11.02
C ALA A 169 10.99 6.60 11.04
N ILE A 170 10.45 6.16 9.90
CA ILE A 170 9.84 4.83 9.76
C ILE A 170 10.88 3.74 10.02
N ARG A 171 10.54 2.80 10.90
CA ARG A 171 11.37 1.65 11.27
C ARG A 171 10.50 0.42 11.49
N VAL A 172 10.91 -0.72 10.93
CA VAL A 172 10.20 -2.00 11.14
C VAL A 172 10.11 -2.34 12.64
N GLY A 173 8.92 -2.77 13.05
CA GLY A 173 8.64 -3.16 14.44
C GLY A 173 8.60 -2.01 15.44
N ARG A 174 8.44 -0.76 14.97
CA ARG A 174 8.32 0.43 15.81
C ARG A 174 6.99 1.12 15.58
N SER A 175 6.44 1.65 16.67
CA SER A 175 5.33 2.60 16.72
C SER A 175 5.80 3.90 17.34
N GLU A 176 5.10 4.99 17.07
CA GLU A 176 5.37 6.30 17.66
C GLU A 176 4.50 6.54 18.89
N TRP A 177 5.03 7.23 19.88
CA TRP A 177 4.27 7.70 21.02
C TRP A 177 3.62 9.06 20.69
N ILE A 178 2.28 9.06 20.64
CA ILE A 178 1.52 10.30 20.39
C ILE A 178 1.19 11.02 21.71
N HIS A 179 0.87 10.26 22.75
CA HIS A 179 0.53 10.78 24.06
C HIS A 179 1.02 9.88 25.19
N THR A 180 1.46 10.48 26.29
CA THR A 180 1.88 9.75 27.49
C THR A 180 0.78 9.73 28.54
N GLY A 181 0.58 8.59 29.18
CA GLY A 181 -0.42 8.39 30.24
C GLY A 181 0.09 7.44 31.32
N ARG A 182 -0.78 7.07 32.27
CA ARG A 182 -0.41 6.19 33.41
C ARG A 182 -1.33 5.00 33.59
N ASP A 183 -2.62 5.13 33.29
CA ASP A 183 -3.64 4.15 33.71
C ASP A 183 -4.03 3.19 32.58
N ILE A 184 -3.98 3.65 31.34
CA ILE A 184 -4.42 2.89 30.15
C ILE A 184 -3.43 3.10 29.02
N ALA A 185 -3.07 2.02 28.31
CA ALA A 185 -2.39 2.09 27.02
C ALA A 185 -3.40 1.94 25.89
N VAL A 186 -3.41 2.88 24.94
CA VAL A 186 -4.22 2.83 23.72
C VAL A 186 -3.29 2.61 22.55
N ILE A 187 -3.48 1.51 21.81
CA ILE A 187 -2.76 1.22 20.59
C ILE A 187 -3.70 1.53 19.43
N ALA A 188 -3.37 2.52 18.62
CA ALA A 188 -4.14 2.93 17.46
C ALA A 188 -3.38 2.65 16.17
N VAL A 189 -4.10 2.41 15.06
CA VAL A 189 -3.51 2.04 13.77
C VAL A 189 -4.14 2.87 12.65
N GLY A 190 -3.29 3.49 11.83
CA GLY A 190 -3.71 4.25 10.67
C GLY A 190 -4.58 5.45 11.03
N SER A 191 -5.68 5.65 10.34
CA SER A 191 -6.61 6.76 10.55
C SER A 191 -7.35 6.74 11.92
N MET A 192 -7.10 5.74 12.75
CA MET A 192 -7.64 5.68 14.12
C MET A 192 -6.72 6.35 15.16
N VAL A 193 -5.55 6.82 14.75
CA VAL A 193 -4.64 7.61 15.58
C VAL A 193 -5.13 9.05 15.68
#